data_1202ae40f34e997d3b646f6ed4bffc06
#
_entry.id   1202ae40f34e997d3b646f6ed4bffc06
#
_cell.length_a   1.000
_cell.length_b   1.000
_cell.length_c   1.000
_cell.angle_alpha   90.00
_cell.angle_beta   90.00
_cell.angle_gamma   90.00
#
_symmetry.space_group_name_H-M   'P 1'
#
loop_
_entity.id
_entity.type
_entity.pdbx_description
1 polymer ?
#
loop_
_entity_poly.entity_id
_entity_poly.type
_entity_poly.pdbx_seq_one_letter_code
_entity_poly.pdbx_strand_id
1 'polypeptide(L)'
;YRWAIKLQSKLGGDLDIIVLAALLHDVGWDDERPHGEVGAEIAVNYLDSLGVDPQKIAKIGEIIMIHEEKDTDADLSLECRIVMDADLLDEVGAISVLWDSMATAIEDEASYKRAYYRIKNFYKINKPKIKRCKTEAGRLEYSKRMQLLEDFIFQLEKELF
;
A
#
# COMPACT_ATOMS: atom_id res chain seq x y z
N TYR A 1 4.41 3.93 -5.81
CA TYR A 1 5.55 3.31 -6.53
C TYR A 1 6.90 3.53 -5.84
N ARG A 2 7.11 4.66 -5.08
CA ARG A 2 8.40 4.96 -4.40
C ARG A 2 8.85 3.85 -3.45
N TRP A 3 7.91 3.21 -2.75
CA TRP A 3 8.22 2.08 -1.87
C TRP A 3 8.59 0.83 -2.65
N ALA A 4 7.94 0.60 -3.78
CA ALA A 4 8.29 -0.50 -4.68
C ALA A 4 9.77 -0.40 -5.16
N ILE A 5 10.21 0.79 -5.59
CA ILE A 5 11.62 1.03 -5.95
C ILE A 5 12.57 0.80 -4.76
N LYS A 6 12.23 1.30 -3.56
CA LYS A 6 13.07 1.11 -2.36
C LYS A 6 13.19 -0.36 -1.94
N LEU A 7 12.11 -1.13 -2.06
CA LEU A 7 12.14 -2.56 -1.78
C LEU A 7 12.90 -3.32 -2.87
N GLN A 8 12.65 -3.00 -4.14
CA GLN A 8 13.38 -3.60 -5.28
C GLN A 8 14.89 -3.40 -5.16
N SER A 9 15.36 -2.20 -4.79
CA SER A 9 16.79 -1.94 -4.62
C SER A 9 17.47 -2.80 -3.55
N LYS A 10 16.72 -3.35 -2.61
CA LYS A 10 17.20 -4.25 -1.54
C LYS A 10 17.04 -5.73 -1.88
N LEU A 11 15.99 -6.07 -2.62
CA LEU A 11 15.56 -7.45 -2.81
C LEU A 11 15.84 -7.98 -4.22
N GLY A 12 16.06 -7.08 -5.19
CA GLY A 12 16.15 -7.45 -6.62
C GLY A 12 14.76 -7.55 -7.27
N GLY A 13 14.66 -8.35 -8.31
CA GLY A 13 13.48 -8.47 -9.16
C GLY A 13 13.52 -7.55 -10.39
N ASP A 14 12.63 -7.79 -11.35
CA ASP A 14 12.53 -6.97 -12.57
C ASP A 14 11.93 -5.60 -12.24
N LEU A 15 12.75 -4.56 -12.37
CA LEU A 15 12.36 -3.18 -12.01
C LEU A 15 11.19 -2.68 -12.86
N ASP A 16 11.15 -3.00 -14.16
CA ASP A 16 10.09 -2.53 -15.05
C ASP A 16 8.74 -3.13 -14.64
N ILE A 17 8.71 -4.44 -14.34
CA ILE A 17 7.50 -5.12 -13.88
C ILE A 17 7.01 -4.51 -12.57
N ILE A 18 7.91 -4.34 -11.59
CA ILE A 18 7.57 -3.79 -10.28
C ILE A 18 7.02 -2.36 -10.38
N VAL A 19 7.70 -1.51 -11.16
CA VAL A 19 7.31 -0.10 -11.29
C VAL A 19 5.99 0.03 -12.03
N LEU A 20 5.81 -0.68 -13.15
CA LEU A 20 4.58 -0.61 -13.94
C LEU A 20 3.39 -1.20 -13.15
N ALA A 21 3.57 -2.33 -12.48
CA ALA A 21 2.53 -2.87 -11.62
C ALA A 21 2.16 -1.90 -10.47
N ALA A 22 3.15 -1.32 -9.79
CA ALA A 22 2.92 -0.37 -8.70
C ALA A 22 2.31 0.98 -9.17
N LEU A 23 2.47 1.37 -10.42
CA LEU A 23 1.82 2.57 -10.96
C LEU A 23 0.38 2.31 -11.42
N LEU A 24 0.07 1.08 -11.82
CA LEU A 24 -1.18 0.72 -12.47
C LEU A 24 -2.12 -0.12 -11.58
N HIS A 25 -1.72 -0.51 -10.35
CA HIS A 25 -2.49 -1.45 -9.54
C HIS A 25 -3.91 -0.96 -9.20
N ASP A 26 -4.11 0.34 -9.03
CA ASP A 26 -5.38 0.96 -8.63
C ASP A 26 -6.14 1.68 -9.77
N VAL A 27 -5.82 1.41 -11.05
CA VAL A 27 -6.50 2.10 -12.17
C VAL A 27 -7.92 1.59 -12.43
N GLY A 28 -8.34 0.50 -11.81
CA GLY A 28 -9.55 -0.26 -12.11
C GLY A 28 -10.70 -0.08 -11.13
N TRP A 29 -10.96 1.15 -10.64
CA TRP A 29 -12.12 1.37 -9.77
C TRP A 29 -13.43 1.12 -10.53
N ASP A 30 -14.24 0.18 -10.00
CA ASP A 30 -15.54 -0.22 -10.51
C ASP A 30 -16.44 -0.57 -9.33
N ASP A 31 -17.74 -0.25 -9.42
CA ASP A 31 -18.71 -0.53 -8.34
C ASP A 31 -19.24 -1.98 -8.37
N GLU A 32 -19.06 -2.70 -9.48
CA GLU A 32 -19.65 -4.02 -9.71
C GLU A 32 -18.63 -5.17 -9.70
N ARG A 33 -17.35 -4.88 -10.00
CA ARG A 33 -16.28 -5.87 -10.15
C ARG A 33 -15.11 -5.59 -9.22
N PRO A 34 -14.37 -6.65 -8.78
CA PRO A 34 -13.14 -6.45 -8.04
C PRO A 34 -12.17 -5.53 -8.80
N HIS A 35 -11.67 -4.48 -8.15
CA HIS A 35 -10.84 -3.48 -8.84
C HIS A 35 -9.53 -4.07 -9.38
N GLY A 36 -8.99 -5.12 -8.76
CA GLY A 36 -7.83 -5.85 -9.28
C GLY A 36 -8.10 -6.49 -10.65
N GLU A 37 -9.31 -7.05 -10.87
CA GLU A 37 -9.67 -7.62 -12.18
C GLU A 37 -9.77 -6.52 -13.24
N VAL A 38 -10.54 -5.47 -12.95
CA VAL A 38 -10.73 -4.34 -13.88
C VAL A 38 -9.41 -3.63 -14.13
N GLY A 39 -8.61 -3.41 -13.09
CA GLY A 39 -7.29 -2.81 -13.19
C GLY A 39 -6.33 -3.62 -14.05
N ALA A 40 -6.33 -4.95 -13.92
CA ALA A 40 -5.51 -5.83 -14.76
C ALA A 40 -5.90 -5.73 -16.24
N GLU A 41 -7.21 -5.75 -16.57
CA GLU A 41 -7.71 -5.59 -17.93
C GLU A 41 -7.27 -4.24 -18.54
N ILE A 42 -7.44 -3.14 -17.81
CA ILE A 42 -7.04 -1.79 -18.25
C ILE A 42 -5.54 -1.72 -18.46
N ALA A 43 -4.75 -2.20 -17.49
CA ALA A 43 -3.29 -2.15 -17.54
C ALA A 43 -2.72 -2.98 -18.71
N VAL A 44 -3.22 -4.21 -18.91
CA VAL A 44 -2.81 -5.09 -20.00
C VAL A 44 -3.06 -4.43 -21.36
N ASN A 45 -4.29 -3.94 -21.59
CA ASN A 45 -4.64 -3.26 -22.85
C ASN A 45 -3.81 -2.02 -23.11
N TYR A 46 -3.55 -1.22 -22.06
CA TYR A 46 -2.74 -0.01 -22.16
C TYR A 46 -1.28 -0.34 -22.51
N LEU A 47 -0.67 -1.29 -21.80
CA LEU A 47 0.73 -1.67 -22.04
C LEU A 47 0.93 -2.35 -23.39
N ASP A 48 -0.04 -3.15 -23.86
CA ASP A 48 -0.03 -3.74 -25.20
C ASP A 48 -0.06 -2.66 -26.29
N SER A 49 -0.90 -1.63 -26.11
CA SER A 49 -0.96 -0.49 -27.04
C SER A 49 0.35 0.30 -27.16
N LEU A 50 1.21 0.21 -26.14
CA LEU A 50 2.55 0.83 -26.11
C LEU A 50 3.65 -0.10 -26.64
N GLY A 51 3.33 -1.35 -27.00
CA GLY A 51 4.28 -2.33 -27.51
C GLY A 51 5.24 -2.87 -26.44
N VAL A 52 4.80 -2.92 -25.19
CA VAL A 52 5.57 -3.57 -24.11
C VAL A 52 5.66 -5.06 -24.37
N ASP A 53 6.75 -5.69 -23.90
CA ASP A 53 6.96 -7.15 -24.03
C ASP A 53 5.75 -7.94 -23.46
N PRO A 54 5.12 -8.83 -24.26
CA PRO A 54 3.98 -9.62 -23.83
C PRO A 54 4.21 -10.45 -22.56
N GLN A 55 5.46 -10.93 -22.35
CA GLN A 55 5.79 -11.68 -21.13
C GLN A 55 5.78 -10.77 -19.88
N LYS A 56 6.22 -9.53 -20.01
CA LYS A 56 6.14 -8.53 -18.93
C LYS A 56 4.69 -8.14 -18.69
N ILE A 57 3.91 -7.89 -19.74
CA ILE A 57 2.48 -7.55 -19.65
C ILE A 57 1.72 -8.61 -18.87
N ALA A 58 1.92 -9.90 -19.18
CA ALA A 58 1.27 -11.01 -18.49
C ALA A 58 1.56 -11.00 -16.98
N LYS A 59 2.83 -10.83 -16.60
CA LYS A 59 3.24 -10.76 -15.19
C LYS A 59 2.67 -9.53 -14.47
N ILE A 60 2.65 -8.37 -15.13
CA ILE A 60 2.08 -7.14 -14.56
C ILE A 60 0.59 -7.31 -14.32
N GLY A 61 -0.15 -7.84 -15.30
CA GLY A 61 -1.58 -8.12 -15.18
C GLY A 61 -1.88 -9.09 -14.02
N GLU A 62 -1.10 -10.17 -13.89
CA GLU A 62 -1.22 -11.12 -12.78
C GLU A 62 -1.01 -10.43 -11.41
N ILE A 63 0.03 -9.60 -11.28
CA ILE A 63 0.29 -8.87 -10.04
C ILE A 63 -0.86 -7.94 -9.69
N ILE A 64 -1.37 -7.17 -10.67
CA ILE A 64 -2.48 -6.24 -10.45
C ILE A 64 -3.75 -6.99 -10.05
N MET A 65 -4.06 -8.11 -10.68
CA MET A 65 -5.22 -8.92 -10.38
C MET A 65 -5.26 -9.39 -8.91
N ILE A 66 -4.12 -9.78 -8.35
CA ILE A 66 -4.05 -10.42 -7.03
C ILE A 66 -3.50 -9.52 -5.91
N HIS A 67 -3.13 -8.26 -6.20
CA HIS A 67 -2.43 -7.40 -5.22
C HIS A 67 -3.22 -7.16 -3.93
N GLU A 68 -4.55 -7.24 -3.97
CA GLU A 68 -5.42 -7.10 -2.79
C GLU A 68 -5.47 -8.35 -1.91
N GLU A 69 -5.20 -9.53 -2.47
CA GLU A 69 -5.26 -10.80 -1.76
C GLU A 69 -4.08 -10.99 -0.80
N LYS A 70 -3.84 -9.98 0.05
CA LYS A 70 -2.68 -9.93 0.96
C LYS A 70 -2.70 -11.02 2.06
N ASP A 71 -3.81 -11.70 2.23
CA ASP A 71 -3.93 -12.84 3.17
C ASP A 71 -3.70 -14.20 2.49
N THR A 72 -3.34 -14.22 1.18
CA THR A 72 -3.08 -15.46 0.43
C THR A 72 -1.81 -16.16 0.88
N ASP A 73 -1.84 -17.49 0.95
CA ASP A 73 -0.69 -18.38 1.14
C ASP A 73 -0.10 -18.88 -0.21
N ALA A 74 -0.55 -18.34 -1.34
CA ALA A 74 -0.06 -18.70 -2.66
C ALA A 74 1.44 -18.41 -2.80
N ASP A 75 2.14 -19.19 -3.63
CA ASP A 75 3.54 -18.96 -4.00
C ASP A 75 3.61 -17.77 -4.97
N LEU A 76 3.88 -16.59 -4.42
CA LEU A 76 3.92 -15.33 -5.14
C LEU A 76 5.33 -15.06 -5.69
N SER A 77 5.42 -14.50 -6.90
CA SER A 77 6.67 -13.98 -7.44
C SER A 77 7.27 -12.90 -6.52
N LEU A 78 8.58 -12.67 -6.63
CA LEU A 78 9.23 -11.62 -5.84
C LEU A 78 8.66 -10.23 -6.16
N GLU A 79 8.38 -9.98 -7.44
CA GLU A 79 7.80 -8.73 -7.92
C GLU A 79 6.42 -8.48 -7.29
N CYS A 80 5.57 -9.51 -7.26
CA CYS A 80 4.26 -9.45 -6.62
C CYS A 80 4.36 -9.13 -5.13
N ARG A 81 5.24 -9.84 -4.41
CA ARG A 81 5.49 -9.59 -2.98
C ARG A 81 5.95 -8.16 -2.70
N ILE A 82 6.83 -7.62 -3.57
CA ILE A 82 7.32 -6.24 -3.47
C ILE A 82 6.17 -5.23 -3.69
N VAL A 83 5.32 -5.45 -4.69
CA VAL A 83 4.19 -4.55 -4.96
C VAL A 83 3.18 -4.56 -3.82
N MET A 84 2.81 -5.74 -3.32
CA MET A 84 1.91 -5.87 -2.17
C MET A 84 2.44 -5.18 -0.89
N ASP A 85 3.73 -5.33 -0.61
CA ASP A 85 4.36 -4.66 0.54
C ASP A 85 4.45 -3.14 0.33
N ALA A 86 4.75 -2.70 -0.90
CA ALA A 86 4.84 -1.28 -1.23
C ALA A 86 3.50 -0.56 -1.06
N ASP A 87 2.41 -1.21 -1.41
CA ASP A 87 1.05 -0.73 -1.23
C ASP A 87 0.71 -0.62 0.27
N LEU A 88 0.93 -1.67 1.07
CA LEU A 88 0.77 -1.61 2.54
C LEU A 88 1.60 -0.51 3.20
N LEU A 89 2.81 -0.25 2.69
CA LEU A 89 3.68 0.78 3.23
C LEU A 89 3.24 2.19 2.87
N ASP A 90 2.53 2.39 1.77
CA ASP A 90 2.05 3.72 1.37
C ASP A 90 0.93 4.21 2.28
N GLU A 91 0.14 3.31 2.85
CA GLU A 91 -0.96 3.64 3.75
C GLU A 91 -0.51 4.10 5.15
N VAL A 92 0.66 3.68 5.64
CA VAL A 92 1.03 3.82 7.06
C VAL A 92 2.23 4.73 7.31
N GLY A 93 2.34 5.24 8.55
CA GLY A 93 3.46 6.06 9.00
C GLY A 93 3.10 7.55 9.10
N ALA A 94 4.09 8.44 8.98
CA ALA A 94 3.88 9.87 9.13
C ALA A 94 2.82 10.45 8.16
N ILE A 95 2.71 9.87 6.96
CA ILE A 95 1.73 10.31 5.95
C ILE A 95 0.30 10.06 6.43
N SER A 96 0.02 8.96 7.13
CA SER A 96 -1.32 8.69 7.66
C SER A 96 -1.74 9.66 8.75
N VAL A 97 -0.80 10.17 9.55
CA VAL A 97 -1.09 11.23 10.53
C VAL A 97 -1.58 12.50 9.85
N LEU A 98 -0.89 12.90 8.76
CA LEU A 98 -1.29 14.08 7.98
C LEU A 98 -2.64 13.86 7.32
N TRP A 99 -2.83 12.69 6.70
CA TRP A 99 -4.10 12.34 6.05
C TRP A 99 -5.27 12.38 7.02
N ASP A 100 -5.17 11.69 8.17
CA ASP A 100 -6.22 11.66 9.18
C ASP A 100 -6.51 13.05 9.79
N SER A 101 -5.47 13.86 9.95
CA SER A 101 -5.63 15.24 10.45
C SER A 101 -6.37 16.12 9.44
N MET A 102 -6.00 16.04 8.15
CA MET A 102 -6.68 16.79 7.08
C MET A 102 -8.12 16.30 6.88
N ALA A 103 -8.34 14.99 6.86
CA ALA A 103 -9.67 14.40 6.73
C ALA A 103 -10.58 14.83 7.89
N THR A 104 -10.07 14.85 9.13
CA THR A 104 -10.82 15.36 10.29
C THR A 104 -11.24 16.81 10.11
N ALA A 105 -10.38 17.66 9.54
CA ALA A 105 -10.69 19.08 9.33
C ALA A 105 -11.71 19.32 8.20
N ILE A 106 -11.82 18.39 7.24
CA ILE A 106 -12.72 18.49 6.08
C ILE A 106 -14.08 17.86 6.37
N GLU A 107 -14.08 16.66 6.96
CA GLU A 107 -15.28 15.82 7.17
C GLU A 107 -16.03 16.21 8.45
N ASP A 108 -15.32 16.75 9.44
CA ASP A 108 -15.82 17.09 10.75
C ASP A 108 -15.48 18.56 11.13
N GLU A 109 -15.92 18.97 12.31
CA GLU A 109 -15.41 20.17 12.95
C GLU A 109 -13.94 19.97 13.36
N ALA A 110 -13.05 20.88 12.97
CA ALA A 110 -11.62 20.81 13.28
C ALA A 110 -11.38 20.72 14.80
N SER A 111 -10.76 19.63 15.26
CA SER A 111 -10.50 19.35 16.67
C SER A 111 -9.29 18.45 16.85
N TYR A 112 -8.34 18.86 17.69
CA TYR A 112 -7.20 18.01 18.05
C TYR A 112 -7.62 16.69 18.68
N LYS A 113 -8.66 16.68 19.51
CA LYS A 113 -9.17 15.44 20.13
C LYS A 113 -9.78 14.49 19.10
N ARG A 114 -10.53 14.99 18.11
CA ARG A 114 -11.09 14.17 17.04
C ARG A 114 -9.97 13.58 16.17
N ALA A 115 -8.99 14.39 15.78
CA ALA A 115 -7.81 13.92 15.04
C ALA A 115 -7.05 12.85 15.84
N TYR A 116 -6.83 13.03 17.14
CA TYR A 116 -6.22 12.04 18.01
C TYR A 116 -6.97 10.72 18.00
N TYR A 117 -8.29 10.73 18.19
CA TYR A 117 -9.07 9.48 18.20
C TYR A 117 -9.09 8.80 16.83
N ARG A 118 -9.12 9.57 15.73
CA ARG A 118 -9.05 9.03 14.37
C ARG A 118 -7.70 8.34 14.14
N ILE A 119 -6.59 9.00 14.44
CA ILE A 119 -5.24 8.45 14.31
C ILE A 119 -5.05 7.21 15.22
N LYS A 120 -5.54 7.26 16.46
CA LYS A 120 -5.49 6.13 17.40
C LYS A 120 -6.28 4.91 16.89
N ASN A 121 -7.45 5.15 16.29
CA ASN A 121 -8.25 4.10 15.67
C ASN A 121 -7.56 3.54 14.43
N PHE A 122 -7.00 4.38 13.57
CA PHE A 122 -6.21 3.97 12.42
C PHE A 122 -5.04 3.05 12.85
N TYR A 123 -4.26 3.46 13.83
CA TYR A 123 -3.18 2.65 14.39
C TYR A 123 -3.68 1.27 14.86
N LYS A 124 -4.77 1.24 15.62
CA LYS A 124 -5.34 -0.01 16.15
C LYS A 124 -5.75 -0.97 15.04
N ILE A 125 -6.37 -0.47 13.97
CA ILE A 125 -6.82 -1.27 12.82
C ILE A 125 -5.62 -1.76 12.00
N ASN A 126 -4.59 -0.92 11.81
CA ASN A 126 -3.48 -1.23 10.92
C ASN A 126 -2.33 -1.99 11.59
N LYS A 127 -2.15 -1.88 12.93
CA LYS A 127 -1.09 -2.62 13.63
C LYS A 127 -1.04 -4.13 13.32
N PRO A 128 -2.15 -4.88 13.30
CA PRO A 128 -2.12 -6.30 12.96
C PRO A 128 -1.83 -6.62 11.49
N LYS A 129 -1.97 -5.65 10.56
CA LYS A 129 -1.70 -5.85 9.13
C LYS A 129 -0.22 -6.12 8.81
N ILE A 130 0.70 -5.97 9.77
CA ILE A 130 2.11 -6.37 9.63
C ILE A 130 2.25 -7.85 9.20
N LYS A 131 1.29 -8.69 9.57
CA LYS A 131 1.25 -10.11 9.17
C LYS A 131 1.03 -10.31 7.67
N ARG A 132 0.50 -9.30 6.98
CA ARG A 132 0.24 -9.30 5.54
C ARG A 132 1.48 -8.97 4.71
N CYS A 133 2.54 -8.43 5.35
CA CYS A 133 3.81 -8.18 4.65
C CYS A 133 4.41 -9.48 4.15
N LYS A 134 4.74 -9.52 2.87
CA LYS A 134 5.23 -10.70 2.15
C LYS A 134 6.76 -10.83 2.16
N THR A 135 7.48 -9.73 2.44
CA THR A 135 8.94 -9.72 2.52
C THR A 135 9.41 -9.29 3.90
N GLU A 136 10.61 -9.76 4.30
CA GLU A 136 11.23 -9.31 5.56
C GLU A 136 11.54 -7.81 5.54
N ALA A 137 11.98 -7.28 4.40
CA ALA A 137 12.26 -5.85 4.24
C ALA A 137 11.00 -5.00 4.39
N GLY A 138 9.87 -5.43 3.82
CA GLY A 138 8.56 -4.79 3.98
C GLY A 138 8.09 -4.83 5.43
N ARG A 139 8.20 -5.98 6.09
CA ARG A 139 7.82 -6.16 7.50
C ARG A 139 8.61 -5.27 8.44
N LEU A 140 9.93 -5.19 8.25
CA LEU A 140 10.79 -4.32 9.05
C LEU A 140 10.44 -2.84 8.88
N GLU A 141 10.17 -2.42 7.65
CA GLU A 141 9.77 -1.04 7.36
C GLU A 141 8.38 -0.73 7.92
N TYR A 142 7.42 -1.64 7.77
CA TYR A 142 6.08 -1.51 8.34
C TYR A 142 6.14 -1.35 9.87
N SER A 143 6.94 -2.19 10.53
CA SER A 143 7.15 -2.13 11.98
C SER A 143 7.66 -0.76 12.44
N LYS A 144 8.67 -0.20 11.75
CA LYS A 144 9.20 1.15 12.07
C LYS A 144 8.14 2.23 11.95
N ARG A 145 7.29 2.15 10.93
CA ARG A 145 6.22 3.11 10.70
C ARG A 145 5.12 3.01 11.75
N MET A 146 4.78 1.80 12.16
CA MET A 146 3.82 1.59 13.23
C MET A 146 4.38 2.06 14.59
N GLN A 147 5.69 1.91 14.84
CA GLN A 147 6.32 2.45 16.04
C GLN A 147 6.26 3.99 16.07
N LEU A 148 6.51 4.65 14.93
CA LEU A 148 6.36 6.10 14.82
C LEU A 148 4.94 6.55 15.18
N LEU A 149 3.91 5.84 14.70
CA LEU A 149 2.52 6.14 15.04
C LEU A 149 2.23 5.95 16.53
N GLU A 150 2.76 4.89 17.13
CA GLU A 150 2.60 4.61 18.57
C GLU A 150 3.23 5.72 19.41
N ASP A 151 4.45 6.12 19.09
CA ASP A 151 5.16 7.19 19.78
C ASP A 151 4.44 8.55 19.62
N PHE A 152 3.94 8.84 18.42
CA PHE A 152 3.17 10.05 18.13
C PHE A 152 1.87 10.10 18.96
N ILE A 153 1.09 9.01 18.97
CA ILE A 153 -0.15 8.90 19.72
C ILE A 153 0.12 9.09 21.22
N PHE A 154 1.17 8.44 21.73
CA PHE A 154 1.54 8.54 23.14
C PHE A 154 1.92 9.98 23.54
N GLN A 155 2.65 10.68 22.67
CA GLN A 155 3.04 12.07 22.93
C GLN A 155 1.82 13.01 22.87
N LEU A 156 1.01 12.86 21.83
CA LEU A 156 -0.19 13.68 21.65
C LEU A 156 -1.21 13.47 22.78
N GLU A 157 -1.33 12.25 23.30
CA GLU A 157 -2.21 11.94 24.44
C GLU A 157 -1.84 12.75 25.69
N LYS A 158 -0.54 12.87 26.00
CA LYS A 158 -0.05 13.68 27.13
C LYS A 158 -0.28 15.18 26.99
N GLU A 159 -0.31 15.65 25.76
CA GLU A 159 -0.52 17.07 25.47
C GLU A 159 -2.02 17.46 25.50
N LEU A 160 -2.91 16.48 25.26
CA LEU A 160 -4.35 16.74 25.18
C LEU A 160 -5.12 16.44 26.46
N PHE A 161 -4.56 15.59 27.34
CA PHE A 161 -5.23 15.08 28.54
C PHE A 161 -4.34 15.15 29.80
#